data_089bfbe40f96486e11fa0e3c71cc18d7
#
_entry.id   089bfbe40f96486e11fa0e3c71cc18d7
#
_cell.length_a   1.000
_cell.length_b   1.000
_cell.length_c   1.000
_cell.angle_alpha   90.00
_cell.angle_beta   90.00
_cell.angle_gamma   90.00
#
_symmetry.space_group_name_H-M   'P 1'
#
loop_
_entity.id
_entity.type
_entity.pdbx_description
1 polymer ?
#
loop_
_entity_poly.entity_id
_entity_poly.type
_entity_poly.pdbx_seq_one_letter_code
_entity_poly.pdbx_strand_id
1 'polypeptide(L)'
;MLRHPGNTNLIIHYDATFQGLPVMVDKGPFIQDYLAALRLTLDRALAEYPRVFAFRVDLRLPVMTELPDYAYTNKVISLFLESFKAKIKHNRDMARRANPYAHDSNVRYVWAREQGQGGRPHYHLVILLNQDAFYTRGKLSSEKVNMFHRLQAAWASALRLS
;
A
#
# COMPACT_ATOMS: atom_id res chain seq x y z
N MET A 1 -5.22 30.14 5.19
CA MET A 1 -4.91 28.70 5.34
C MET A 1 -6.19 28.00 5.77
N LEU A 2 -6.71 27.13 4.93
CA LEU A 2 -7.98 26.44 5.21
C LEU A 2 -7.72 25.18 6.02
N ARG A 3 -8.50 24.96 7.07
CA ARG A 3 -8.35 23.83 7.99
C ARG A 3 -9.53 22.87 7.87
N HIS A 4 -9.27 21.60 8.12
CA HIS A 4 -10.29 20.57 8.08
C HIS A 4 -11.34 20.78 9.17
N PRO A 5 -12.66 20.79 8.86
CA PRO A 5 -13.69 21.12 9.84
C PRO A 5 -13.77 20.14 11.02
N GLY A 6 -13.46 18.86 10.79
CA GLY A 6 -13.45 17.84 11.84
C GLY A 6 -12.15 17.72 12.63
N ASN A 7 -11.07 18.35 12.16
CA ASN A 7 -9.78 18.36 12.86
C ASN A 7 -8.97 19.58 12.41
N THR A 8 -9.02 20.63 13.19
CA THR A 8 -8.38 21.92 12.87
C THR A 8 -6.85 21.88 12.85
N ASN A 9 -6.22 20.80 13.28
CA ASN A 9 -4.78 20.60 13.11
C ASN A 9 -4.40 20.25 11.67
N LEU A 10 -5.35 19.75 10.87
CA LEU A 10 -5.11 19.34 9.48
C LEU A 10 -5.35 20.51 8.53
N ILE A 11 -4.37 20.75 7.67
CA ILE A 11 -4.43 21.79 6.63
C ILE A 11 -4.96 21.19 5.35
N ILE A 12 -5.92 21.87 4.72
CA ILE A 12 -6.49 21.45 3.44
C ILE A 12 -5.68 22.06 2.30
N HIS A 13 -5.37 21.24 1.31
CA HIS A 13 -4.65 21.59 0.11
C HIS A 13 -5.59 21.65 -1.09
N TYR A 14 -5.62 22.82 -1.77
CA TYR A 14 -6.46 23.06 -2.95
C TYR A 14 -5.67 23.30 -4.22
N ASP A 15 -4.37 23.56 -4.13
CA ASP A 15 -3.55 23.93 -5.28
C ASP A 15 -3.40 22.78 -6.26
N ALA A 16 -3.16 23.12 -7.52
CA ALA A 16 -2.97 22.14 -8.59
C ALA A 16 -1.65 21.37 -8.50
N THR A 17 -0.72 21.84 -7.65
CA THR A 17 0.58 21.20 -7.42
C THR A 17 0.88 21.11 -5.94
N PHE A 18 1.60 20.08 -5.56
CA PHE A 18 2.18 19.92 -4.22
C PHE A 18 3.67 19.63 -4.34
N GLN A 19 4.49 20.48 -3.74
CA GLN A 19 5.96 20.38 -3.81
C GLN A 19 6.47 20.19 -5.26
N GLY A 20 5.89 20.92 -6.19
CA GLY A 20 6.27 20.91 -7.61
C GLY A 20 5.68 19.76 -8.43
N LEU A 21 4.92 18.86 -7.84
CA LEU A 21 4.26 17.76 -8.55
C LEU A 21 2.77 18.05 -8.73
N PRO A 22 2.19 17.69 -9.88
CA PRO A 22 0.76 17.88 -10.13
C PRO A 22 -0.08 16.99 -9.22
N VAL A 23 -1.22 17.51 -8.75
CA VAL A 23 -2.24 16.78 -7.99
C VAL A 23 -3.54 16.74 -8.78
N MET A 24 -4.29 15.66 -8.60
CA MET A 24 -5.59 15.50 -9.24
C MET A 24 -6.64 16.32 -8.49
N VAL A 25 -6.76 17.60 -8.83
CA VAL A 25 -7.64 18.56 -8.13
C VAL A 25 -9.10 18.14 -8.13
N ASP A 26 -9.56 17.43 -9.17
CA ASP A 26 -10.91 16.88 -9.27
C ASP A 26 -11.19 15.78 -8.21
N LYS A 27 -10.16 15.22 -7.61
CA LYS A 27 -10.24 14.23 -6.51
C LYS A 27 -10.05 14.87 -5.14
N GLY A 28 -9.76 16.16 -5.10
CA GLY A 28 -9.57 16.91 -3.85
C GLY A 28 -10.88 17.36 -3.20
N PRO A 29 -10.77 18.17 -2.15
CA PRO A 29 -9.52 18.66 -1.57
C PRO A 29 -8.72 17.59 -0.82
N PHE A 30 -7.42 17.79 -0.72
CA PHE A 30 -6.52 16.84 -0.03
C PHE A 30 -6.10 17.39 1.34
N ILE A 31 -5.58 16.52 2.18
CA ILE A 31 -4.93 16.91 3.43
C ILE A 31 -3.43 17.05 3.16
N GLN A 32 -2.87 18.20 3.50
CA GLN A 32 -1.48 18.53 3.22
C GLN A 32 -0.50 17.52 3.84
N ASP A 33 -0.75 17.11 5.08
CA ASP A 33 0.10 16.14 5.77
C ASP A 33 0.08 14.77 5.10
N TYR A 34 -1.05 14.37 4.50
CA TYR A 34 -1.16 13.11 3.77
C TYR A 34 -0.38 13.14 2.47
N LEU A 35 -0.43 14.27 1.75
CA LEU A 35 0.39 14.47 0.55
C LEU A 35 1.89 14.47 0.90
N ALA A 36 2.27 15.10 2.01
CA ALA A 36 3.65 15.12 2.49
C ALA A 36 4.15 13.71 2.84
N ALA A 37 3.33 12.91 3.54
CA ALA A 37 3.67 11.53 3.88
C ALA A 37 3.84 10.66 2.63
N LEU A 38 2.95 10.80 1.65
CA LEU A 38 3.07 10.10 0.36
C LEU A 38 4.36 10.48 -0.36
N ARG A 39 4.64 11.79 -0.46
CA ARG A 39 5.86 12.28 -1.10
C ARG A 39 7.13 11.77 -0.43
N LEU A 40 7.17 11.81 0.91
CA LEU A 40 8.33 11.32 1.66
C LEU A 40 8.55 9.82 1.46
N THR A 41 7.49 9.02 1.46
CA THR A 41 7.57 7.57 1.23
C THR A 41 8.09 7.26 -0.18
N LEU A 42 7.61 7.98 -1.19
CA LEU A 42 8.09 7.86 -2.56
C LEU A 42 9.58 8.25 -2.68
N ASP A 43 9.97 9.37 -2.11
CA ASP A 43 11.36 9.84 -2.14
C ASP A 43 12.31 8.85 -1.47
N ARG A 44 11.91 8.25 -0.36
CA ARG A 44 12.69 7.22 0.33
C ARG A 44 12.85 5.96 -0.51
N ALA A 45 11.81 5.54 -1.22
CA ALA A 45 11.87 4.39 -2.11
C ALA A 45 12.84 4.66 -3.29
N LEU A 46 12.74 5.84 -3.90
CA LEU A 46 13.59 6.25 -5.02
C LEU A 46 15.05 6.48 -4.59
N ALA A 47 15.30 6.84 -3.33
CA ALA A 47 16.65 6.98 -2.79
C ALA A 47 17.32 5.61 -2.54
N GLU A 48 16.54 4.59 -2.19
CA GLU A 48 17.06 3.24 -1.91
C GLU A 48 17.22 2.40 -3.19
N TYR A 49 16.30 2.52 -4.14
CA TYR A 49 16.28 1.67 -5.34
C TYR A 49 16.40 2.48 -6.62
N PRO A 50 17.20 2.02 -7.60
CA PRO A 50 17.29 2.67 -8.91
C PRO A 50 15.95 2.69 -9.65
N ARG A 51 15.13 1.65 -9.43
CA ARG A 51 13.80 1.50 -10.04
C ARG A 51 12.82 1.00 -8.99
N VAL A 52 11.70 1.69 -8.88
CA VAL A 52 10.64 1.37 -7.92
C VAL A 52 9.45 0.77 -8.66
N PHE A 53 8.97 -0.38 -8.17
CA PHE A 53 7.72 -0.97 -8.59
C PHE A 53 6.62 -0.48 -7.66
N ALA A 54 5.76 0.40 -8.16
CA ALA A 54 4.64 0.95 -7.43
C ALA A 54 3.32 0.39 -7.96
N PHE A 55 2.44 -0.03 -7.06
CA PHE A 55 1.11 -0.49 -7.45
C PHE A 55 0.08 -0.15 -6.39
N ARG A 56 -1.16 0.03 -6.86
CA ARG A 56 -2.31 0.31 -5.99
C ARG A 56 -2.99 -0.99 -5.59
N VAL A 57 -3.43 -1.02 -4.34
CA VAL A 57 -4.24 -2.11 -3.77
C VAL A 57 -5.46 -1.51 -3.09
N ASP A 58 -6.63 -2.05 -3.40
CA ASP A 58 -7.88 -1.72 -2.73
C ASP A 58 -8.33 -2.94 -1.93
N LEU A 59 -8.45 -2.78 -0.61
CA LEU A 59 -8.88 -3.83 0.30
C LEU A 59 -10.30 -3.57 0.77
N ARG A 60 -11.18 -4.51 0.53
CA ARG A 60 -12.58 -4.46 0.94
C ARG A 60 -12.93 -5.64 1.83
N LEU A 61 -13.83 -5.41 2.79
CA LEU A 61 -14.37 -6.49 3.60
C LEU A 61 -15.37 -7.31 2.78
N PRO A 62 -15.30 -8.66 2.84
CA PRO A 62 -16.29 -9.51 2.19
C PRO A 62 -17.68 -9.30 2.79
N VAL A 63 -18.68 -9.38 1.93
CA VAL A 63 -20.08 -9.27 2.32
C VAL A 63 -20.63 -10.64 2.73
N MET A 64 -21.54 -10.68 3.70
CA MET A 64 -22.20 -11.89 4.16
C MET A 64 -21.26 -13.00 4.71
N THR A 65 -20.12 -12.60 5.20
CA THR A 65 -19.15 -13.46 5.87
C THR A 65 -18.95 -12.95 7.29
N GLU A 66 -18.95 -13.84 8.27
CA GLU A 66 -18.61 -13.49 9.65
C GLU A 66 -17.12 -13.18 9.73
N LEU A 67 -16.81 -12.00 10.26
CA LEU A 67 -15.46 -11.49 10.40
C LEU A 67 -15.12 -11.25 11.87
N PRO A 68 -13.83 -11.30 12.24
CA PRO A 68 -13.40 -10.89 13.58
C PRO A 68 -13.78 -9.42 13.84
N ASP A 69 -14.06 -9.07 15.10
CA ASP A 69 -14.45 -7.71 15.48
C ASP A 69 -13.43 -6.65 15.05
N TYR A 70 -12.15 -6.98 15.10
CA TYR A 70 -11.09 -6.07 14.69
C TYR A 70 -11.07 -5.75 13.19
N ALA A 71 -11.80 -6.54 12.36
CA ALA A 71 -11.86 -6.29 10.91
C ALA A 71 -12.46 -4.91 10.57
N TYR A 72 -13.23 -4.34 11.49
CA TYR A 72 -13.83 -3.01 11.34
C TYR A 72 -12.96 -1.89 11.91
N THR A 73 -11.78 -2.20 12.39
CA THR A 73 -10.80 -1.27 12.96
C THR A 73 -9.53 -1.24 12.10
N ASN A 74 -8.64 -0.26 12.36
CA ASN A 74 -7.36 -0.18 11.67
C ASN A 74 -6.38 -1.33 12.02
N LYS A 75 -6.71 -2.17 12.99
CA LYS A 75 -5.92 -3.38 13.28
C LYS A 75 -5.84 -4.31 12.08
N VAL A 76 -6.90 -4.42 11.29
CA VAL A 76 -6.92 -5.30 10.11
C VAL A 76 -5.88 -4.92 9.07
N ILE A 77 -5.69 -3.60 8.81
CA ILE A 77 -4.67 -3.16 7.86
C ILE A 77 -3.25 -3.43 8.37
N SER A 78 -3.03 -3.28 9.67
CA SER A 78 -1.74 -3.62 10.28
C SER A 78 -1.41 -5.11 10.14
N LEU A 79 -2.38 -5.99 10.38
CA LEU A 79 -2.22 -7.43 10.19
C LEU A 79 -2.00 -7.82 8.72
N PHE A 80 -2.70 -7.15 7.81
CA PHE A 80 -2.47 -7.33 6.37
C PHE A 80 -1.03 -7.00 5.99
N LEU A 81 -0.55 -5.83 6.41
CA LEU A 81 0.80 -5.37 6.09
C LEU A 81 1.87 -6.28 6.71
N GLU A 82 1.68 -6.73 7.94
CA GLU A 82 2.57 -7.69 8.59
C GLU A 82 2.66 -8.99 7.81
N SER A 83 1.51 -9.57 7.44
CA SER A 83 1.45 -10.79 6.64
C SER A 83 2.08 -10.60 5.25
N PHE A 84 1.79 -9.48 4.58
CA PHE A 84 2.36 -9.20 3.27
C PHE A 84 3.88 -9.04 3.33
N LYS A 85 4.40 -8.29 4.31
CA LYS A 85 5.86 -8.13 4.53
C LYS A 85 6.54 -9.48 4.75
N ALA A 86 5.93 -10.35 5.55
CA ALA A 86 6.48 -11.69 5.81
C ALA A 86 6.56 -12.52 4.51
N LYS A 87 5.56 -12.43 3.64
CA LYS A 87 5.54 -13.13 2.35
C LYS A 87 6.63 -12.59 1.39
N ILE A 88 6.81 -11.29 1.34
CA ILE A 88 7.88 -10.66 0.54
C ILE A 88 9.25 -11.09 1.08
N LYS A 89 9.44 -11.03 2.38
CA LYS A 89 10.69 -11.47 3.01
C LYS A 89 11.00 -12.93 2.68
N HIS A 90 10.05 -13.81 2.86
CA HIS A 90 10.21 -15.23 2.53
C HIS A 90 10.59 -15.43 1.05
N ASN A 91 9.90 -14.76 0.15
CA ASN A 91 10.21 -14.81 -1.28
C ASN A 91 11.64 -14.37 -1.57
N ARG A 92 12.11 -13.29 -0.94
CA ARG A 92 13.48 -12.81 -1.15
C ARG A 92 14.53 -13.72 -0.53
N ASP A 93 14.25 -14.28 0.63
CA ASP A 93 15.14 -15.26 1.27
C ASP A 93 15.31 -16.51 0.39
N MET A 94 14.22 -17.01 -0.19
CA MET A 94 14.26 -18.14 -1.13
C MET A 94 15.01 -17.79 -2.43
N ALA A 95 14.79 -16.60 -2.97
CA ALA A 95 15.49 -16.13 -4.16
C ALA A 95 17.00 -16.06 -3.93
N ARG A 96 17.45 -15.58 -2.77
CA ARG A 96 18.88 -15.49 -2.41
C ARG A 96 19.51 -16.85 -2.16
N ARG A 97 18.78 -17.82 -1.64
CA ARG A 97 19.25 -19.21 -1.51
C ARG A 97 19.54 -19.83 -2.87
N ALA A 98 18.70 -19.53 -3.86
CA ALA A 98 18.91 -19.98 -5.23
C ALA A 98 19.99 -19.19 -5.96
N ASN A 99 20.10 -17.90 -5.69
CA ASN A 99 21.10 -17.00 -6.29
C ASN A 99 21.54 -15.94 -5.27
N PRO A 100 22.78 -16.02 -4.73
CA PRO A 100 23.26 -15.07 -3.72
C PRO A 100 23.26 -13.60 -4.18
N TYR A 101 23.20 -13.36 -5.50
CA TYR A 101 23.16 -12.02 -6.10
C TYR A 101 21.74 -11.51 -6.33
N ALA A 102 20.71 -12.26 -5.93
CA ALA A 102 19.33 -11.82 -6.07
C ALA A 102 19.08 -10.54 -5.29
N HIS A 103 18.41 -9.59 -5.91
CA HIS A 103 18.07 -8.30 -5.29
C HIS A 103 17.11 -8.49 -4.12
N ASP A 104 17.29 -7.70 -3.09
CA ASP A 104 16.37 -7.61 -1.97
C ASP A 104 15.30 -6.54 -2.20
N SER A 105 14.28 -6.56 -1.39
CA SER A 105 13.25 -5.53 -1.40
C SER A 105 12.65 -5.33 -0.01
N ASN A 106 12.65 -4.09 0.45
CA ASN A 106 11.80 -3.68 1.54
C ASN A 106 10.38 -3.40 1.01
N VAL A 107 9.41 -3.40 1.89
CA VAL A 107 8.03 -3.02 1.60
C VAL A 107 7.78 -1.63 2.18
N ARG A 108 7.59 -0.65 1.30
CA ARG A 108 7.09 0.67 1.69
C ARG A 108 5.65 0.80 1.23
N TYR A 109 4.88 1.60 1.97
CA TYR A 109 3.47 1.75 1.68
C TYR A 109 2.94 3.07 2.21
N VAL A 110 1.85 3.51 1.61
CA VAL A 110 0.96 4.54 2.14
C VAL A 110 -0.45 4.00 2.03
N TRP A 111 -1.28 4.23 3.05
CA TRP A 111 -2.67 3.81 2.99
C TRP A 111 -3.60 4.91 3.46
N ALA A 112 -4.81 4.89 2.93
CA ALA A 112 -5.92 5.73 3.35
C ALA A 112 -7.14 4.86 3.62
N ARG A 113 -7.88 5.21 4.66
CA ARG A 113 -9.15 4.58 5.00
C ARG A 113 -10.29 5.41 4.43
N GLU A 114 -11.20 4.76 3.76
CA GLU A 114 -12.45 5.34 3.31
C GLU A 114 -13.61 4.62 3.98
N GLN A 115 -14.59 5.40 4.45
CA GLN A 115 -15.82 4.86 4.99
C GLN A 115 -16.81 4.70 3.85
N GLY A 116 -17.05 3.46 3.44
CA GLY A 116 -18.00 3.14 2.38
C GLY A 116 -19.46 3.23 2.82
N GLN A 117 -20.36 3.01 1.88
CA GLN A 117 -21.78 2.89 2.16
C GLN A 117 -22.04 1.74 3.14
N GLY A 118 -22.96 1.96 4.11
CA GLY A 118 -23.26 0.98 5.14
C GLY A 118 -22.24 0.91 6.28
N GLY A 119 -21.34 1.91 6.39
CA GLY A 119 -20.37 2.00 7.48
C GLY A 119 -19.20 1.04 7.39
N ARG A 120 -19.03 0.35 6.26
CA ARG A 120 -17.90 -0.58 6.06
C ARG A 120 -16.65 0.17 5.63
N PRO A 121 -15.53 0.03 6.37
CA PRO A 121 -14.27 0.61 5.93
C PRO A 121 -13.71 -0.15 4.73
N HIS A 122 -13.09 0.59 3.81
CA HIS A 122 -12.19 0.00 2.85
C HIS A 122 -10.88 0.81 2.79
N TYR A 123 -9.83 0.18 2.33
CA TYR A 123 -8.50 0.73 2.37
C TYR A 123 -7.93 0.84 0.96
N HIS A 124 -7.37 1.99 0.67
CA HIS A 124 -6.60 2.24 -0.54
C HIS A 124 -5.13 2.30 -0.16
N LEU A 125 -4.31 1.49 -0.81
CA LEU A 125 -2.88 1.45 -0.55
C LEU A 125 -2.11 1.72 -1.83
N VAL A 126 -0.95 2.35 -1.69
CA VAL A 126 0.13 2.29 -2.65
C VAL A 126 1.27 1.53 -1.99
N ILE A 127 1.72 0.47 -2.65
CA ILE A 127 2.85 -0.35 -2.21
C ILE A 127 4.03 -0.09 -3.15
N LEU A 128 5.21 0.09 -2.57
CA LEU A 128 6.44 0.42 -3.27
C LEU A 128 7.50 -0.64 -2.96
N LEU A 129 7.95 -1.34 -3.99
CA LEU A 129 8.96 -2.40 -3.90
C LEU A 129 10.14 -2.10 -4.82
N ASN A 130 11.24 -2.82 -4.62
CA ASN A 130 12.36 -2.81 -5.56
C ASN A 130 11.96 -3.52 -6.86
N GLN A 131 11.88 -2.79 -7.95
CA GLN A 131 11.52 -3.37 -9.25
C GLN A 131 12.49 -4.47 -9.68
N ASP A 132 13.78 -4.32 -9.42
CA ASP A 132 14.79 -5.29 -9.81
C ASP A 132 14.66 -6.63 -9.09
N ALA A 133 14.00 -6.67 -7.94
CA ALA A 133 13.75 -7.90 -7.20
C ALA A 133 12.62 -8.75 -7.83
N PHE A 134 11.67 -8.13 -8.54
CA PHE A 134 10.47 -8.79 -9.04
C PHE A 134 10.32 -8.76 -10.55
N TYR A 135 11.16 -7.98 -11.23
CA TYR A 135 11.07 -7.75 -12.66
C TYR A 135 12.23 -8.39 -13.37
N THR A 136 12.14 -9.68 -13.64
CA THR A 136 13.10 -10.36 -14.51
C THR A 136 12.58 -10.41 -15.95
N ARG A 137 13.49 -10.23 -16.91
CA ARG A 137 13.14 -10.26 -18.34
C ARG A 137 12.30 -11.50 -18.68
N GLY A 138 11.14 -11.30 -19.31
CA GLY A 138 10.24 -12.36 -19.78
C GLY A 138 9.33 -12.98 -18.72
N LYS A 139 9.38 -12.54 -17.45
CA LYS A 139 8.57 -13.11 -16.35
C LYS A 139 7.57 -12.13 -15.73
N LEU A 140 7.28 -11.01 -16.39
CA LEU A 140 6.39 -9.99 -15.86
C LEU A 140 4.99 -10.50 -15.54
N SER A 141 4.40 -11.28 -16.44
CA SER A 141 3.03 -11.78 -16.25
C SER A 141 2.92 -12.77 -15.09
N SER A 142 3.91 -13.66 -14.92
CA SER A 142 3.95 -14.60 -13.80
C SER A 142 4.18 -13.90 -12.46
N GLU A 143 5.02 -12.88 -12.40
CA GLU A 143 5.24 -12.10 -11.19
C GLU A 143 4.03 -11.26 -10.79
N LYS A 144 3.28 -10.73 -11.73
CA LYS A 144 1.99 -10.05 -11.44
C LYS A 144 0.99 -11.00 -10.80
N VAL A 145 0.85 -12.21 -11.34
CA VAL A 145 -0.04 -13.25 -10.79
C VAL A 145 0.41 -13.66 -9.39
N ASN A 146 1.71 -13.88 -9.19
CA ASN A 146 2.28 -14.25 -7.89
C ASN A 146 2.08 -13.13 -6.85
N MET A 147 2.26 -11.87 -7.24
CA MET A 147 2.03 -10.73 -6.37
C MET A 147 0.55 -10.63 -5.96
N PHE A 148 -0.36 -10.82 -6.90
CA PHE A 148 -1.78 -10.86 -6.62
C PHE A 148 -2.15 -11.95 -5.61
N HIS A 149 -1.61 -13.16 -5.76
CA HIS A 149 -1.83 -14.25 -4.80
C HIS A 149 -1.27 -13.94 -3.42
N ARG A 150 -0.11 -13.29 -3.33
CA ARG A 150 0.45 -12.85 -2.04
C ARG A 150 -0.46 -11.84 -1.34
N LEU A 151 -1.01 -10.89 -2.09
CA LEU A 151 -1.95 -9.90 -1.57
C LEU A 151 -3.24 -10.54 -1.09
N GLN A 152 -3.82 -11.43 -1.88
CA GLN A 152 -5.04 -12.18 -1.49
C GLN A 152 -4.80 -13.02 -0.25
N ALA A 153 -3.70 -13.77 -0.18
CA ALA A 153 -3.37 -14.60 0.97
C ALA A 153 -3.12 -13.75 2.23
N ALA A 154 -2.49 -12.59 2.09
CA ALA A 154 -2.27 -11.69 3.21
C ALA A 154 -3.58 -11.10 3.73
N TRP A 155 -4.51 -10.74 2.84
CA TRP A 155 -5.82 -10.23 3.23
C TRP A 155 -6.68 -11.31 3.88
N ALA A 156 -6.73 -12.50 3.31
CA ALA A 156 -7.42 -13.64 3.91
C ALA A 156 -6.88 -13.96 5.32
N SER A 157 -5.56 -13.95 5.47
CA SER A 157 -4.91 -14.16 6.77
C SER A 157 -5.31 -13.08 7.79
N ALA A 158 -5.30 -11.80 7.39
CA ALA A 158 -5.71 -10.69 8.25
C ALA A 158 -7.16 -10.82 8.72
N LEU A 159 -8.03 -11.33 7.85
CA LEU A 159 -9.45 -11.54 8.13
C LEU A 159 -9.75 -12.89 8.78
N ARG A 160 -8.76 -13.74 9.02
CA ARG A 160 -8.91 -15.13 9.50
C ARG A 160 -9.82 -15.97 8.60
N LEU A 161 -9.72 -15.74 7.31
CA LEU A 161 -10.37 -16.59 6.30
C LEU A 161 -9.38 -17.64 5.82
N SER A 162 -9.84 -18.85 5.71
CA SER A 162 -9.02 -19.99 5.22
C SER A 162 -8.99 -20.03 3.70
#